data_0c281d84562f16b626df8064a5ebdd97
#
_entry.id   0c281d84562f16b626df8064a5ebdd97
#
_cell.length_a   1.000
_cell.length_b   1.000
_cell.length_c   1.000
_cell.angle_alpha   90.00
_cell.angle_beta   90.00
_cell.angle_gamma   90.00
#
_symmetry.space_group_name_H-M   'P 1'
#
loop_
_entity.id
_entity.type
_entity.pdbx_description
1 polymer ?
#
loop_
_entity_poly.entity_id
_entity_poly.type
_entity_poly.pdbx_seq_one_letter_code
_entity_poly.pdbx_strand_id
1 'polypeptide(L)'
;FKNKWTHFFISIPVIIGGSFSAFFITSVNSFMNTPAGFEIKNGRMVNVQPLEAMFNSSFMVRALHVVATACMTMAFILAAIAAFKLLRHNHTEDRTYHTKALNLSMIVGFINTVFSMIAGDLSAKFLHKVQPDKLAAYEWHYDTQSHANLVLFGVLNEKTHEVSGALEIPGLLSFLADNSFDTKVKGLNEFPKNELPPMIVHYFFDLMVSMGIFCFIISGLYMLFLIVKKLRKYVTSNLMLYAILLTGPASMLAIEFGWFLTEMGRQPWIIRGYMRVSEAATQAGGITLVTTLFGLLYLLLLVTSALSLIHISEPTR
;
A
#
# COMPACT_ATOMS: atom_id res chain seq x y z
N PHE A 1 15.98 0.20 29.65
CA PHE A 1 15.99 1.57 30.22
C PHE A 1 15.27 1.58 31.57
N LYS A 2 15.93 2.08 32.66
CA LYS A 2 15.32 2.20 33.98
C LYS A 2 14.26 3.33 34.02
N ASN A 3 14.34 4.31 33.16
CA ASN A 3 13.42 5.46 33.10
C ASN A 3 12.50 5.40 31.87
N LYS A 4 11.17 5.37 32.12
CA LYS A 4 10.14 5.31 31.08
C LYS A 4 10.15 6.54 30.16
N TRP A 5 10.45 7.72 30.71
CA TRP A 5 10.53 8.96 29.95
C TRP A 5 11.73 9.01 29.01
N THR A 6 12.89 8.52 29.44
CA THR A 6 14.06 8.41 28.59
C THR A 6 13.77 7.49 27.39
N HIS A 7 13.13 6.35 27.62
CA HIS A 7 12.72 5.45 26.54
C HIS A 7 11.74 6.12 25.57
N PHE A 8 10.76 6.85 26.09
CA PHE A 8 9.80 7.60 25.28
C PHE A 8 10.50 8.66 24.41
N PHE A 9 11.35 9.51 24.98
CA PHE A 9 12.04 10.55 24.24
C PHE A 9 13.03 10.02 23.19
N ILE A 10 13.65 8.85 23.41
CA ILE A 10 14.51 8.19 22.42
C ILE A 10 13.68 7.64 21.24
N SER A 11 12.42 7.28 21.44
CA SER A 11 11.56 6.79 20.35
C SER A 11 11.11 7.90 19.39
N ILE A 12 11.03 9.16 19.84
CA ILE A 12 10.59 10.29 19.01
C ILE A 12 11.45 10.49 17.75
N PRO A 13 12.80 10.57 17.84
CA PRO A 13 13.65 10.68 16.65
C PRO A 13 13.47 9.53 15.65
N VAL A 14 13.19 8.31 16.13
CA VAL A 14 12.95 7.15 15.27
C VAL A 14 11.65 7.33 14.47
N ILE A 15 10.58 7.78 15.14
CA ILE A 15 9.29 8.06 14.49
C ILE A 15 9.45 9.18 13.45
N ILE A 16 10.11 10.29 13.83
CA ILE A 16 10.36 11.42 12.93
C ILE A 16 11.19 10.98 11.74
N GLY A 17 12.31 10.29 11.97
CA GLY A 17 13.19 9.80 10.89
C GLY A 17 12.48 8.85 9.94
N GLY A 18 11.70 7.89 10.46
CA GLY A 18 10.89 6.99 9.64
C GLY A 18 9.82 7.72 8.82
N SER A 19 9.14 8.70 9.41
CA SER A 19 8.13 9.49 8.70
C SER A 19 8.75 10.34 7.59
N PHE A 20 9.88 10.99 7.84
CA PHE A 20 10.61 11.74 6.81
C PHE A 20 11.15 10.82 5.71
N SER A 21 11.66 9.63 6.05
CA SER A 21 12.09 8.65 5.05
C SER A 21 10.94 8.26 4.12
N ALA A 22 9.76 7.95 4.68
CA ALA A 22 8.56 7.65 3.88
C ALA A 22 8.14 8.84 3.01
N PHE A 23 8.23 10.06 3.53
CA PHE A 23 7.93 11.28 2.79
C PHE A 23 8.87 11.47 1.60
N PHE A 24 10.17 11.36 1.79
CA PHE A 24 11.14 11.58 0.72
C PHE A 24 11.11 10.48 -0.35
N ILE A 25 10.96 9.22 0.04
CA ILE A 25 10.84 8.15 -0.98
C ILE A 25 9.57 8.30 -1.80
N THR A 26 8.47 8.76 -1.18
CA THR A 26 7.24 9.05 -1.90
C THR A 26 7.40 10.24 -2.84
N SER A 27 8.17 11.26 -2.46
CA SER A 27 8.49 12.41 -3.34
C SER A 27 9.23 11.95 -4.59
N VAL A 28 10.25 11.11 -4.45
CA VAL A 28 10.97 10.53 -5.60
C VAL A 28 10.03 9.69 -6.47
N ASN A 29 9.25 8.81 -5.87
CA ASN A 29 8.29 7.97 -6.61
C ASN A 29 7.25 8.83 -7.35
N SER A 30 6.73 9.89 -6.72
CA SER A 30 5.77 10.80 -7.35
C SER A 30 6.39 11.55 -8.53
N PHE A 31 7.63 12.04 -8.40
CA PHE A 31 8.37 12.67 -9.49
C PHE A 31 8.55 11.72 -10.68
N MET A 32 8.92 10.48 -10.43
CA MET A 32 9.09 9.48 -11.50
C MET A 32 7.78 9.21 -12.26
N ASN A 33 6.63 9.36 -11.61
CA ASN A 33 5.31 9.16 -12.19
C ASN A 33 4.70 10.43 -12.83
N THR A 34 4.96 11.60 -12.24
CA THR A 34 4.48 12.91 -12.70
C THR A 34 5.61 13.92 -12.68
N PRO A 35 6.58 13.83 -13.60
CA PRO A 35 7.73 14.70 -13.65
C PRO A 35 7.31 16.18 -13.81
N ALA A 36 7.90 17.05 -13.00
CA ALA A 36 7.67 18.49 -13.00
C ALA A 36 8.93 19.25 -12.56
N GLY A 37 8.94 20.59 -12.69
CA GLY A 37 10.00 21.44 -12.18
C GLY A 37 11.27 21.44 -13.04
N PHE A 38 11.17 21.17 -14.33
CA PHE A 38 12.27 21.32 -15.30
C PHE A 38 11.75 21.48 -16.72
N GLU A 39 12.60 22.00 -17.61
CA GLU A 39 12.37 22.06 -19.05
C GLU A 39 13.46 21.27 -19.78
N ILE A 40 13.13 20.72 -20.95
CA ILE A 40 14.12 20.12 -21.84
C ILE A 40 14.36 21.06 -23.02
N LYS A 41 15.62 21.55 -23.14
CA LYS A 41 16.08 22.34 -24.29
C LYS A 41 17.35 21.68 -24.87
N ASN A 42 17.31 21.36 -26.16
CA ASN A 42 18.41 20.69 -26.88
C ASN A 42 18.90 19.38 -26.20
N GLY A 43 17.95 18.56 -25.69
CA GLY A 43 18.24 17.30 -25.01
C GLY A 43 18.87 17.45 -23.62
N ARG A 44 18.91 18.67 -23.04
CA ARG A 44 19.41 18.93 -21.69
C ARG A 44 18.32 19.48 -20.79
N MET A 45 18.33 19.06 -19.52
CA MET A 45 17.49 19.64 -18.50
C MET A 45 17.97 21.05 -18.16
N VAL A 46 17.07 22.02 -18.21
CA VAL A 46 17.28 23.42 -17.85
C VAL A 46 16.17 23.92 -16.93
N ASN A 47 16.37 25.05 -16.27
CA ASN A 47 15.38 25.66 -15.38
C ASN A 47 14.91 24.71 -14.29
N VAL A 48 15.82 23.96 -13.67
CA VAL A 48 15.48 22.97 -12.65
C VAL A 48 15.01 23.66 -11.37
N GLN A 49 13.80 23.32 -10.96
CA GLN A 49 13.14 23.79 -9.73
C GLN A 49 12.93 22.61 -8.78
N PRO A 50 13.85 22.33 -7.87
CA PRO A 50 13.83 21.11 -7.04
C PRO A 50 12.57 20.98 -6.18
N LEU A 51 12.06 22.09 -5.63
CA LEU A 51 10.85 22.06 -4.81
C LEU A 51 9.59 21.72 -5.61
N GLU A 52 9.47 22.22 -6.85
CA GLU A 52 8.37 21.86 -7.74
C GLU A 52 8.45 20.38 -8.16
N ALA A 53 9.65 19.87 -8.39
CA ALA A 53 9.89 18.46 -8.66
C ALA A 53 9.48 17.59 -7.47
N MET A 54 9.82 17.97 -6.23
CA MET A 54 9.47 17.25 -5.02
C MET A 54 7.97 17.31 -4.70
N PHE A 55 7.36 18.49 -4.83
CA PHE A 55 5.94 18.74 -4.52
C PHE A 55 5.07 18.77 -5.77
N ASN A 56 5.32 17.86 -6.71
CA ASN A 56 4.54 17.74 -7.93
C ASN A 56 3.07 17.38 -7.65
N SER A 57 2.23 17.42 -8.69
CA SER A 57 0.77 17.29 -8.56
C SER A 57 0.29 15.98 -7.91
N SER A 58 1.04 14.88 -8.00
CA SER A 58 0.66 13.58 -7.42
C SER A 58 1.23 13.36 -6.01
N PHE A 59 2.18 14.17 -5.56
CA PHE A 59 2.93 13.92 -4.33
C PHE A 59 2.03 13.86 -3.09
N MET A 60 1.20 14.88 -2.87
CA MET A 60 0.42 14.98 -1.63
C MET A 60 -0.54 13.80 -1.45
N VAL A 61 -1.25 13.42 -2.51
CA VAL A 61 -2.20 12.30 -2.47
C VAL A 61 -1.49 10.98 -2.16
N ARG A 62 -0.33 10.75 -2.80
CA ARG A 62 0.49 9.55 -2.56
C ARG A 62 1.08 9.54 -1.16
N ALA A 63 1.63 10.67 -0.69
CA ALA A 63 2.23 10.77 0.65
C ALA A 63 1.20 10.52 1.75
N LEU A 64 0.00 11.09 1.64
CA LEU A 64 -1.10 10.84 2.58
C LEU A 64 -1.48 9.35 2.62
N HIS A 65 -1.59 8.71 1.45
CA HIS A 65 -1.90 7.29 1.36
C HIS A 65 -0.81 6.44 2.03
N VAL A 66 0.48 6.69 1.71
CA VAL A 66 1.62 5.94 2.28
C VAL A 66 1.69 6.09 3.80
N VAL A 67 1.53 7.31 4.33
CA VAL A 67 1.56 7.53 5.79
C VAL A 67 0.37 6.86 6.48
N ALA A 68 -0.83 6.96 5.93
CA ALA A 68 -2.02 6.31 6.48
C ALA A 68 -1.87 4.78 6.49
N THR A 69 -1.39 4.18 5.40
CA THR A 69 -1.18 2.73 5.32
C THR A 69 -0.06 2.25 6.22
N ALA A 70 1.02 3.01 6.40
CA ALA A 70 2.09 2.68 7.34
C ALA A 70 1.57 2.67 8.79
N CYS A 71 0.82 3.70 9.21
CA CYS A 71 0.21 3.76 10.54
C CYS A 71 -0.83 2.64 10.74
N MET A 72 -1.64 2.35 9.72
CA MET A 72 -2.60 1.25 9.71
C MET A 72 -1.91 -0.10 9.94
N THR A 73 -0.86 -0.38 9.19
CA THR A 73 -0.13 -1.65 9.27
C THR A 73 0.51 -1.85 10.63
N MET A 74 1.19 -0.84 11.18
CA MET A 74 1.76 -0.92 12.52
C MET A 74 0.70 -1.16 13.58
N ALA A 75 -0.46 -0.50 13.48
CA ALA A 75 -1.57 -0.70 14.39
C ALA A 75 -2.10 -2.16 14.32
N PHE A 76 -2.29 -2.72 13.13
CA PHE A 76 -2.77 -4.09 12.99
C PHE A 76 -1.73 -5.15 13.40
N ILE A 77 -0.44 -4.90 13.20
CA ILE A 77 0.62 -5.77 13.73
C ILE A 77 0.56 -5.80 15.26
N LEU A 78 0.47 -4.64 15.91
CA LEU A 78 0.34 -4.57 17.38
C LEU A 78 -0.96 -5.20 17.88
N ALA A 79 -2.07 -5.02 17.14
CA ALA A 79 -3.34 -5.68 17.45
C ALA A 79 -3.22 -7.21 17.32
N ALA A 80 -2.56 -7.71 16.27
CA ALA A 80 -2.33 -9.14 16.07
C ALA A 80 -1.48 -9.75 17.19
N ILE A 81 -0.42 -9.06 17.62
CA ILE A 81 0.40 -9.49 18.77
C ILE A 81 -0.44 -9.53 20.06
N ALA A 82 -1.25 -8.50 20.32
CA ALA A 82 -2.12 -8.45 21.49
C ALA A 82 -3.17 -9.57 21.45
N ALA A 83 -3.80 -9.81 20.29
CA ALA A 83 -4.75 -10.90 20.09
C ALA A 83 -4.12 -12.28 20.31
N PHE A 84 -2.91 -12.50 19.79
CA PHE A 84 -2.15 -13.74 20.01
C PHE A 84 -1.88 -14.00 21.50
N LYS A 85 -1.47 -12.96 22.24
CA LYS A 85 -1.24 -13.07 23.70
C LYS A 85 -2.54 -13.35 24.44
N LEU A 86 -3.66 -12.72 24.07
CA LEU A 86 -4.96 -12.98 24.66
C LEU A 86 -5.48 -14.40 24.40
N LEU A 87 -5.16 -14.99 23.24
CA LEU A 87 -5.50 -16.38 22.92
C LEU A 87 -4.68 -17.40 23.74
N ARG A 88 -3.42 -17.06 24.07
CA ARG A 88 -2.48 -17.99 24.73
C ARG A 88 -2.42 -17.91 26.25
N HIS A 89 -2.73 -16.75 26.87
CA HIS A 89 -2.44 -16.49 28.29
C HIS A 89 -3.69 -16.30 29.12
N ASN A 90 -3.79 -17.10 30.22
CA ASN A 90 -4.87 -17.01 31.22
C ASN A 90 -4.53 -16.14 32.44
N HIS A 91 -3.34 -15.51 32.52
CA HIS A 91 -2.96 -14.68 33.67
C HIS A 91 -3.68 -13.32 33.63
N THR A 92 -4.34 -12.95 34.74
CA THR A 92 -5.27 -11.81 34.82
C THR A 92 -4.60 -10.44 34.60
N GLU A 93 -3.38 -10.22 35.08
CA GLU A 93 -2.68 -8.94 34.95
C GLU A 93 -2.26 -8.67 33.51
N ASP A 94 -1.66 -9.65 32.84
CA ASP A 94 -1.26 -9.55 31.44
C ASP A 94 -2.48 -9.38 30.51
N ARG A 95 -3.62 -10.01 30.88
CA ARG A 95 -4.85 -9.90 30.11
C ARG A 95 -5.38 -8.45 30.04
N THR A 96 -5.33 -7.72 31.15
CA THR A 96 -5.77 -6.32 31.18
C THR A 96 -4.90 -5.43 30.29
N TYR A 97 -3.59 -5.62 30.34
CA TYR A 97 -2.64 -4.89 29.49
C TYR A 97 -2.90 -5.18 28.00
N HIS A 98 -2.97 -6.46 27.61
CA HIS A 98 -3.19 -6.84 26.20
C HIS A 98 -4.56 -6.43 25.67
N THR A 99 -5.59 -6.41 26.52
CA THR A 99 -6.92 -5.89 26.12
C THR A 99 -6.88 -4.39 25.85
N LYS A 100 -6.17 -3.60 26.67
CA LYS A 100 -6.00 -2.15 26.44
C LYS A 100 -5.17 -1.89 25.18
N ALA A 101 -4.08 -2.64 24.99
CA ALA A 101 -3.26 -2.56 23.79
C ALA A 101 -4.08 -2.90 22.53
N LEU A 102 -4.86 -3.99 22.58
CA LEU A 102 -5.76 -4.39 21.50
C LEU A 102 -6.76 -3.29 21.15
N ASN A 103 -7.45 -2.74 22.17
CA ASN A 103 -8.43 -1.66 21.95
C ASN A 103 -7.79 -0.45 21.28
N LEU A 104 -6.65 0.03 21.79
CA LEU A 104 -5.95 1.17 21.22
C LEU A 104 -5.53 0.90 19.77
N SER A 105 -4.89 -0.24 19.53
CA SER A 105 -4.40 -0.62 18.21
C SER A 105 -5.54 -0.78 17.20
N MET A 106 -6.66 -1.38 17.59
CA MET A 106 -7.82 -1.53 16.69
C MET A 106 -8.49 -0.18 16.37
N ILE A 107 -8.56 0.75 17.33
CA ILE A 107 -9.08 2.11 17.11
C ILE A 107 -8.17 2.85 16.12
N VAL A 108 -6.86 2.86 16.37
CA VAL A 108 -5.89 3.53 15.49
C VAL A 108 -5.88 2.86 14.10
N GLY A 109 -5.94 1.53 14.04
CA GLY A 109 -6.03 0.78 12.80
C GLY A 109 -7.27 1.15 12.00
N PHE A 110 -8.45 1.18 12.61
CA PHE A 110 -9.70 1.58 11.95
C PHE A 110 -9.65 2.99 11.38
N ILE A 111 -9.21 3.97 12.19
CA ILE A 111 -9.10 5.37 11.76
C ILE A 111 -8.18 5.49 10.54
N ASN A 112 -6.99 4.86 10.59
CA ASN A 112 -6.04 4.94 9.48
C ASN A 112 -6.50 4.14 8.25
N THR A 113 -7.28 3.07 8.43
CA THR A 113 -7.90 2.36 7.30
C THR A 113 -8.88 3.27 6.57
N VAL A 114 -9.73 4.02 7.30
CA VAL A 114 -10.65 5.00 6.69
C VAL A 114 -9.88 6.08 5.94
N PHE A 115 -8.83 6.65 6.53
CA PHE A 115 -7.97 7.62 5.85
C PHE A 115 -7.29 7.05 4.61
N SER A 116 -6.82 5.80 4.67
CA SER A 116 -6.22 5.10 3.54
C SER A 116 -7.22 4.90 2.39
N MET A 117 -8.47 4.56 2.71
CA MET A 117 -9.53 4.41 1.69
C MET A 117 -9.86 5.76 1.02
N ILE A 118 -9.98 6.83 1.81
CA ILE A 118 -10.19 8.19 1.27
C ILE A 118 -9.03 8.61 0.36
N ALA A 119 -7.79 8.40 0.80
CA ALA A 119 -6.62 8.73 -0.01
C ALA A 119 -6.50 7.84 -1.26
N GLY A 120 -6.94 6.58 -1.18
CA GLY A 120 -7.05 5.66 -2.31
C GLY A 120 -8.05 6.15 -3.36
N ASP A 121 -9.24 6.57 -2.94
CA ASP A 121 -10.27 7.17 -3.80
C ASP A 121 -9.75 8.43 -4.52
N LEU A 122 -9.09 9.33 -3.78
CA LEU A 122 -8.45 10.50 -4.35
C LEU A 122 -7.36 10.13 -5.37
N SER A 123 -6.62 9.04 -5.13
CA SER A 123 -5.61 8.52 -6.06
C SER A 123 -6.25 7.99 -7.34
N ALA A 124 -7.36 7.26 -7.26
CA ALA A 124 -8.10 6.77 -8.43
C ALA A 124 -8.62 7.92 -9.29
N LYS A 125 -9.21 8.96 -8.67
CA LYS A 125 -9.66 10.18 -9.35
C LYS A 125 -8.51 10.96 -10.00
N PHE A 126 -7.35 11.01 -9.34
CA PHE A 126 -6.15 11.58 -9.91
C PHE A 126 -5.67 10.79 -11.14
N LEU A 127 -5.65 9.46 -11.07
CA LEU A 127 -5.28 8.61 -12.21
C LEU A 127 -6.24 8.80 -13.38
N HIS A 128 -7.53 8.85 -13.13
CA HIS A 128 -8.54 9.11 -14.17
C HIS A 128 -8.23 10.40 -14.96
N LYS A 129 -7.83 11.48 -14.28
CA LYS A 129 -7.58 12.79 -14.88
C LYS A 129 -6.20 12.93 -15.54
N VAL A 130 -5.16 12.34 -14.94
CA VAL A 130 -3.76 12.61 -15.29
C VAL A 130 -3.07 11.40 -15.93
N GLN A 131 -3.47 10.20 -15.58
CA GLN A 131 -2.87 8.94 -16.05
C GLN A 131 -3.94 7.89 -16.36
N PRO A 132 -4.87 8.17 -17.29
CA PRO A 132 -6.00 7.30 -17.59
C PRO A 132 -5.59 5.92 -18.14
N ASP A 133 -4.45 5.81 -18.81
CA ASP A 133 -3.84 4.57 -19.25
C ASP A 133 -3.52 3.63 -18.08
N LYS A 134 -3.04 4.18 -16.97
CA LYS A 134 -2.81 3.41 -15.73
C LYS A 134 -4.10 2.91 -15.10
N LEU A 135 -5.09 3.80 -14.99
CA LEU A 135 -6.39 3.40 -14.45
C LEU A 135 -6.99 2.27 -15.29
N ALA A 136 -6.95 2.41 -16.61
CA ALA A 136 -7.44 1.39 -17.53
C ALA A 136 -6.70 0.04 -17.38
N ALA A 137 -5.38 0.06 -17.15
CA ALA A 137 -4.60 -1.16 -16.93
C ALA A 137 -4.87 -1.81 -15.56
N TYR A 138 -5.12 -1.01 -14.52
CA TYR A 138 -5.44 -1.50 -13.19
C TYR A 138 -6.81 -2.21 -13.15
N GLU A 139 -7.71 -1.83 -14.07
CA GLU A 139 -9.08 -2.34 -14.15
C GLU A 139 -9.33 -3.25 -15.37
N TRP A 140 -8.29 -3.57 -16.16
CA TRP A 140 -8.42 -4.27 -17.44
C TRP A 140 -9.49 -3.69 -18.35
N HIS A 141 -9.67 -2.38 -18.30
CA HIS A 141 -10.70 -1.66 -19.05
C HIS A 141 -10.23 -1.37 -20.47
N TYR A 142 -10.74 -2.11 -21.46
CA TYR A 142 -10.27 -2.03 -22.85
C TYR A 142 -10.97 -0.97 -23.68
N ASP A 143 -12.28 -0.84 -23.55
CA ASP A 143 -13.08 0.04 -24.40
C ASP A 143 -13.55 1.28 -23.62
N THR A 144 -13.40 2.45 -24.23
CA THR A 144 -13.81 3.72 -23.64
C THR A 144 -15.33 3.82 -23.54
N GLN A 145 -15.87 3.87 -22.35
CA GLN A 145 -17.32 3.92 -22.10
C GLN A 145 -17.69 4.65 -20.82
N SER A 146 -18.95 5.08 -20.74
CA SER A 146 -19.63 5.45 -19.50
C SER A 146 -20.29 4.21 -18.89
N HIS A 147 -20.66 4.28 -17.61
CA HIS A 147 -21.19 3.12 -16.87
C HIS A 147 -20.23 1.92 -16.88
N ALA A 148 -18.91 2.19 -16.88
CA ALA A 148 -17.88 1.17 -16.91
C ALA A 148 -17.97 0.28 -15.67
N ASN A 149 -17.93 -1.04 -15.88
CA ASN A 149 -17.95 -2.02 -14.80
C ASN A 149 -16.61 -2.01 -14.06
N LEU A 150 -16.64 -2.18 -12.75
CA LEU A 150 -15.49 -2.56 -11.97
C LEU A 150 -15.31 -4.07 -12.09
N VAL A 151 -14.13 -4.49 -12.50
CA VAL A 151 -13.76 -5.90 -12.65
C VAL A 151 -12.90 -6.29 -11.46
N LEU A 152 -13.29 -7.35 -10.74
CA LEU A 152 -12.52 -7.88 -9.61
C LEU A 152 -12.09 -9.31 -9.92
N PHE A 153 -10.79 -9.56 -9.81
CA PHE A 153 -10.17 -10.85 -10.08
C PHE A 153 -10.42 -11.34 -11.53
N GLY A 154 -10.47 -12.64 -11.73
CA GLY A 154 -10.65 -13.26 -13.03
C GLY A 154 -9.34 -13.64 -13.70
N VAL A 155 -9.44 -14.15 -14.91
CA VAL A 155 -8.30 -14.52 -15.75
C VAL A 155 -8.46 -13.82 -17.10
N LEU A 156 -7.50 -12.96 -17.43
CA LEU A 156 -7.46 -12.24 -18.69
C LEU A 156 -6.85 -13.10 -19.80
N ASN A 157 -7.55 -13.23 -20.91
CA ASN A 157 -6.97 -13.69 -22.16
C ASN A 157 -6.44 -12.47 -22.94
N GLU A 158 -5.14 -12.24 -22.90
CA GLU A 158 -4.51 -11.08 -23.57
C GLU A 158 -4.70 -11.03 -25.10
N LYS A 159 -5.05 -12.16 -25.75
CA LYS A 159 -5.28 -12.20 -27.21
C LYS A 159 -6.68 -11.79 -27.60
N THR A 160 -7.70 -12.22 -26.83
CA THR A 160 -9.11 -11.91 -27.10
C THR A 160 -9.62 -10.74 -26.28
N HIS A 161 -8.86 -10.29 -25.27
CA HIS A 161 -9.24 -9.28 -24.26
C HIS A 161 -10.46 -9.69 -23.43
N GLU A 162 -10.78 -10.98 -23.38
CA GLU A 162 -11.88 -11.52 -22.58
C GLU A 162 -11.41 -11.86 -21.18
N VAL A 163 -12.19 -11.48 -20.19
CA VAL A 163 -11.96 -11.83 -18.78
C VAL A 163 -12.94 -12.92 -18.37
N SER A 164 -12.43 -14.03 -17.84
CA SER A 164 -13.25 -15.14 -17.37
C SER A 164 -13.17 -15.27 -15.86
N GLY A 165 -14.30 -15.63 -15.22
CA GLY A 165 -14.37 -15.86 -13.78
C GLY A 165 -14.24 -14.61 -12.91
N ALA A 166 -14.38 -13.43 -13.48
CA ALA A 166 -14.35 -12.17 -12.74
C ALA A 166 -15.69 -11.88 -12.06
N LEU A 167 -15.64 -11.13 -10.97
CA LEU A 167 -16.79 -10.48 -10.38
C LEU A 167 -16.90 -9.07 -10.94
N GLU A 168 -17.94 -8.81 -11.72
CA GLU A 168 -18.20 -7.50 -12.29
C GLU A 168 -19.26 -6.74 -11.50
N ILE A 169 -18.97 -5.48 -11.16
CA ILE A 169 -19.92 -4.59 -10.50
C ILE A 169 -20.29 -3.48 -11.49
N PRO A 170 -21.55 -3.50 -12.02
CA PRO A 170 -21.95 -2.59 -13.08
C PRO A 170 -21.83 -1.11 -12.70
N GLY A 171 -21.18 -0.31 -13.56
CA GLY A 171 -21.06 1.14 -13.43
C GLY A 171 -20.14 1.63 -12.32
N LEU A 172 -19.63 0.74 -11.44
CA LEU A 172 -18.88 1.17 -10.27
C LEU A 172 -17.55 1.81 -10.62
N LEU A 173 -16.87 1.38 -11.69
CA LEU A 173 -15.62 2.01 -12.13
C LEU A 173 -15.84 3.47 -12.54
N SER A 174 -16.89 3.77 -13.32
CA SER A 174 -17.25 5.14 -13.67
C SER A 174 -17.53 5.99 -12.43
N PHE A 175 -18.25 5.45 -11.45
CA PHE A 175 -18.53 6.16 -10.20
C PHE A 175 -17.26 6.45 -9.40
N LEU A 176 -16.36 5.48 -9.26
CA LEU A 176 -15.09 5.66 -8.54
C LEU A 176 -14.14 6.62 -9.27
N ALA A 177 -14.23 6.72 -10.61
CA ALA A 177 -13.38 7.59 -11.40
C ALA A 177 -13.65 9.09 -11.17
N ASP A 178 -14.92 9.50 -11.03
CA ASP A 178 -15.28 10.94 -10.79
C ASP A 178 -16.67 11.15 -10.14
N ASN A 179 -17.09 10.27 -9.23
CA ASN A 179 -18.37 10.33 -8.47
C ASN A 179 -19.65 10.37 -9.33
N SER A 180 -19.62 9.90 -10.57
CA SER A 180 -20.77 9.81 -11.44
C SER A 180 -20.74 8.53 -12.26
N PHE A 181 -21.88 7.86 -12.38
CA PHE A 181 -22.02 6.69 -13.26
C PHE A 181 -21.88 7.05 -14.74
N ASP A 182 -22.13 8.32 -15.11
CA ASP A 182 -21.97 8.82 -16.47
C ASP A 182 -20.53 9.19 -16.82
N THR A 183 -19.61 9.11 -15.86
CA THR A 183 -18.19 9.39 -16.10
C THR A 183 -17.65 8.46 -17.18
N LYS A 184 -17.10 9.07 -18.23
CA LYS A 184 -16.49 8.33 -19.33
C LYS A 184 -15.07 7.91 -18.97
N VAL A 185 -14.84 6.61 -18.77
CA VAL A 185 -13.52 6.04 -18.49
C VAL A 185 -12.86 5.65 -19.80
N LYS A 186 -11.62 6.12 -20.03
CA LYS A 186 -10.84 5.77 -21.21
C LYS A 186 -10.35 4.33 -21.12
N GLY A 187 -10.46 3.61 -22.23
CA GLY A 187 -10.01 2.24 -22.35
C GLY A 187 -8.59 2.10 -22.87
N LEU A 188 -7.97 0.93 -22.64
CA LEU A 188 -6.61 0.60 -23.09
C LEU A 188 -6.42 0.72 -24.60
N ASN A 189 -7.48 0.51 -25.39
CA ASN A 189 -7.43 0.59 -26.84
C ASN A 189 -7.13 2.01 -27.36
N GLU A 190 -7.28 3.06 -26.55
CA GLU A 190 -6.92 4.44 -26.92
C GLU A 190 -5.42 4.74 -26.80
N PHE A 191 -4.63 3.86 -26.19
CA PHE A 191 -3.23 4.12 -25.88
C PHE A 191 -2.28 3.21 -26.69
N PRO A 192 -1.05 3.69 -26.99
CA PRO A 192 -0.04 2.87 -27.65
C PRO A 192 0.34 1.66 -26.78
N LYS A 193 0.29 0.45 -27.34
CA LYS A 193 0.58 -0.79 -26.61
C LYS A 193 1.96 -0.82 -25.95
N ASN A 194 2.95 -0.14 -26.54
CA ASN A 194 4.33 -0.07 -26.04
C ASN A 194 4.51 0.94 -24.89
N GLU A 195 3.44 1.61 -24.47
CA GLU A 195 3.42 2.55 -23.35
C GLU A 195 2.58 2.04 -22.17
N LEU A 196 1.85 0.95 -22.38
CA LEU A 196 1.00 0.35 -21.35
C LEU A 196 1.82 -0.42 -20.31
N PRO A 197 1.42 -0.36 -19.02
CA PRO A 197 2.00 -1.21 -18.02
C PRO A 197 1.61 -2.68 -18.23
N PRO A 198 2.35 -3.64 -17.66
CA PRO A 198 2.00 -5.06 -17.72
C PRO A 198 0.62 -5.33 -17.09
N MET A 199 -0.19 -6.18 -17.71
CA MET A 199 -1.56 -6.46 -17.24
C MET A 199 -1.64 -7.15 -15.87
N ILE A 200 -0.53 -7.70 -15.36
CA ILE A 200 -0.45 -8.26 -14.00
C ILE A 200 -0.72 -7.22 -12.90
N VAL A 201 -0.62 -5.92 -13.21
CA VAL A 201 -0.89 -4.83 -12.25
C VAL A 201 -2.31 -4.88 -11.69
N HIS A 202 -3.27 -5.40 -12.44
CA HIS A 202 -4.64 -5.60 -11.99
C HIS A 202 -4.71 -6.53 -10.76
N TYR A 203 -4.00 -7.66 -10.77
CA TYR A 203 -3.97 -8.55 -9.63
C TYR A 203 -3.36 -7.91 -8.38
N PHE A 204 -2.30 -7.10 -8.55
CA PHE A 204 -1.73 -6.36 -7.41
C PHE A 204 -2.70 -5.33 -6.85
N PHE A 205 -3.46 -4.67 -7.73
CA PHE A 205 -4.51 -3.75 -7.32
C PHE A 205 -5.61 -4.47 -6.53
N ASP A 206 -6.15 -5.55 -7.06
CA ASP A 206 -7.20 -6.35 -6.43
C ASP A 206 -6.77 -6.93 -5.07
N LEU A 207 -5.56 -7.49 -5.00
CA LEU A 207 -5.03 -8.05 -3.76
C LEU A 207 -4.81 -6.96 -2.70
N MET A 208 -4.26 -5.80 -3.09
CA MET A 208 -4.08 -4.65 -2.20
C MET A 208 -5.44 -4.19 -1.63
N VAL A 209 -6.43 -3.99 -2.50
CA VAL A 209 -7.77 -3.53 -2.12
C VAL A 209 -8.48 -4.57 -1.27
N SER A 210 -8.43 -5.85 -1.64
CA SER A 210 -9.07 -6.94 -0.88
C SER A 210 -8.52 -7.07 0.54
N MET A 211 -7.20 -6.99 0.71
CA MET A 211 -6.57 -7.01 2.04
C MET A 211 -6.93 -5.77 2.87
N GLY A 212 -7.01 -4.60 2.23
CA GLY A 212 -7.48 -3.36 2.85
C GLY A 212 -8.94 -3.44 3.31
N ILE A 213 -9.82 -3.96 2.45
CA ILE A 213 -11.25 -4.18 2.79
C ILE A 213 -11.39 -5.19 3.93
N PHE A 214 -10.62 -6.28 3.91
CA PHE A 214 -10.61 -7.24 5.02
C PHE A 214 -10.25 -6.54 6.35
N CYS A 215 -9.18 -5.75 6.38
CA CYS A 215 -8.79 -4.98 7.56
C CYS A 215 -9.89 -4.00 8.00
N PHE A 216 -10.55 -3.33 7.05
CA PHE A 216 -11.66 -2.42 7.31
C PHE A 216 -12.86 -3.14 7.95
N ILE A 217 -13.27 -4.28 7.41
CA ILE A 217 -14.39 -5.05 7.92
C ILE A 217 -14.11 -5.53 9.35
N ILE A 218 -12.94 -6.12 9.60
CA ILE A 218 -12.61 -6.65 10.93
C ILE A 218 -12.51 -5.52 11.95
N SER A 219 -11.86 -4.41 11.62
CA SER A 219 -11.74 -3.27 12.52
C SER A 219 -13.08 -2.56 12.72
N GLY A 220 -13.91 -2.44 11.69
CA GLY A 220 -15.26 -1.90 11.78
C GLY A 220 -16.19 -2.73 12.67
N LEU A 221 -16.17 -4.06 12.52
CA LEU A 221 -16.90 -4.98 13.41
C LEU A 221 -16.40 -4.86 14.85
N TYR A 222 -15.08 -4.74 15.06
CA TYR A 222 -14.51 -4.53 16.37
C TYR A 222 -15.03 -3.23 17.00
N MET A 223 -15.02 -2.12 16.25
CA MET A 223 -15.57 -0.84 16.70
C MET A 223 -17.05 -0.94 17.04
N LEU A 224 -17.83 -1.61 16.20
CA LEU A 224 -19.24 -1.86 16.46
C LEU A 224 -19.44 -2.61 17.78
N PHE A 225 -18.64 -3.65 18.04
CA PHE A 225 -18.71 -4.43 19.28
C PHE A 225 -18.28 -3.64 20.52
N LEU A 226 -17.34 -2.67 20.37
CA LEU A 226 -16.98 -1.76 21.47
C LEU A 226 -18.10 -0.79 21.82
N ILE A 227 -18.79 -0.24 20.82
CA ILE A 227 -19.82 0.80 20.98
C ILE A 227 -21.13 0.19 21.48
N VAL A 228 -21.55 -0.92 20.91
CA VAL A 228 -22.85 -1.56 21.24
C VAL A 228 -22.71 -2.43 22.47
N LYS A 229 -23.24 -1.98 23.62
CA LYS A 229 -23.12 -2.67 24.91
C LYS A 229 -23.47 -4.16 24.87
N LYS A 230 -24.53 -4.54 24.11
CA LYS A 230 -24.97 -5.95 23.97
C LYS A 230 -23.95 -6.83 23.24
N LEU A 231 -23.13 -6.26 22.37
CA LEU A 231 -22.12 -6.96 21.57
C LEU A 231 -20.74 -6.96 22.20
N ARG A 232 -20.54 -6.22 23.29
CA ARG A 232 -19.23 -6.06 23.95
C ARG A 232 -18.57 -7.38 24.38
N LYS A 233 -19.40 -8.40 24.66
CA LYS A 233 -18.93 -9.76 24.97
C LYS A 233 -18.16 -10.44 23.83
N TYR A 234 -18.36 -9.98 22.59
CA TYR A 234 -17.69 -10.54 21.41
C TYR A 234 -16.34 -9.91 21.10
N VAL A 235 -15.99 -8.77 21.71
CA VAL A 235 -14.72 -8.05 21.52
C VAL A 235 -13.50 -8.96 21.73
N THR A 236 -13.55 -9.81 22.76
CA THR A 236 -12.48 -10.77 23.09
C THR A 236 -12.88 -12.22 22.83
N SER A 237 -13.87 -12.45 21.97
CA SER A 237 -14.22 -13.82 21.54
C SER A 237 -13.08 -14.42 20.71
N ASN A 238 -12.89 -15.73 20.80
CA ASN A 238 -11.83 -16.41 20.06
C ASN A 238 -11.93 -16.15 18.55
N LEU A 239 -13.14 -16.14 17.99
CA LEU A 239 -13.33 -15.86 16.57
C LEU A 239 -12.83 -14.46 16.18
N MET A 240 -13.17 -13.44 16.98
CA MET A 240 -12.70 -12.06 16.75
C MET A 240 -11.18 -11.98 16.90
N LEU A 241 -10.61 -12.61 17.93
CA LEU A 241 -9.17 -12.61 18.13
C LEU A 241 -8.40 -13.30 17.00
N TYR A 242 -8.92 -14.43 16.47
CA TYR A 242 -8.33 -15.06 15.27
C TYR A 242 -8.45 -14.19 14.02
N ALA A 243 -9.59 -13.53 13.82
CA ALA A 243 -9.76 -12.59 12.72
C ALA A 243 -8.78 -11.41 12.82
N ILE A 244 -8.60 -10.83 14.03
CA ILE A 244 -7.63 -9.77 14.26
C ILE A 244 -6.20 -10.25 14.07
N LEU A 245 -5.86 -11.49 14.46
CA LEU A 245 -4.54 -12.05 14.23
C LEU A 245 -4.17 -12.05 12.75
N LEU A 246 -5.14 -12.26 11.85
CA LEU A 246 -4.93 -12.22 10.40
C LEU A 246 -4.78 -10.80 9.84
N THR A 247 -5.26 -9.76 10.54
CA THR A 247 -5.13 -8.37 10.04
C THR A 247 -3.68 -7.90 9.99
N GLY A 248 -2.80 -8.41 10.85
CA GLY A 248 -1.36 -8.10 10.82
C GLY A 248 -0.71 -8.50 9.49
N PRO A 249 -0.68 -9.79 9.13
CA PRO A 249 -0.17 -10.24 7.83
C PRO A 249 -0.91 -9.62 6.64
N ALA A 250 -2.23 -9.49 6.71
CA ALA A 250 -3.03 -8.90 5.61
C ALA A 250 -2.64 -7.45 5.34
N SER A 251 -2.46 -6.62 6.38
CA SER A 251 -2.05 -5.23 6.21
C SER A 251 -0.62 -5.09 5.66
N MET A 252 0.30 -5.99 6.02
CA MET A 252 1.64 -6.05 5.42
C MET A 252 1.57 -6.39 3.93
N LEU A 253 0.82 -7.44 3.58
CA LEU A 253 0.65 -7.84 2.18
C LEU A 253 -0.01 -6.72 1.36
N ALA A 254 -0.97 -5.98 1.94
CA ALA A 254 -1.58 -4.83 1.26
C ALA A 254 -0.53 -3.76 0.88
N ILE A 255 0.42 -3.44 1.77
CA ILE A 255 1.52 -2.50 1.46
C ILE A 255 2.42 -3.05 0.35
N GLU A 256 2.82 -4.32 0.42
CA GLU A 256 3.69 -4.93 -0.58
C GLU A 256 3.04 -4.93 -1.96
N PHE A 257 1.78 -5.35 -2.06
CA PHE A 257 1.03 -5.30 -3.32
C PHE A 257 0.85 -3.87 -3.83
N GLY A 258 0.66 -2.89 -2.93
CA GLY A 258 0.63 -1.48 -3.29
C GLY A 258 1.96 -0.98 -3.88
N TRP A 259 3.09 -1.42 -3.36
CA TRP A 259 4.41 -1.10 -3.92
C TRP A 259 4.62 -1.79 -5.27
N PHE A 260 4.31 -3.08 -5.41
CA PHE A 260 4.35 -3.77 -6.71
C PHE A 260 3.47 -3.07 -7.74
N LEU A 261 2.25 -2.69 -7.37
CA LEU A 261 1.34 -1.94 -8.22
C LEU A 261 1.96 -0.62 -8.70
N THR A 262 2.54 0.15 -7.79
CA THR A 262 3.14 1.46 -8.10
C THR A 262 4.35 1.33 -9.02
N GLU A 263 5.25 0.38 -8.75
CA GLU A 263 6.48 0.20 -9.50
C GLU A 263 6.24 -0.46 -10.88
N MET A 264 5.44 -1.51 -10.93
CA MET A 264 5.09 -2.16 -12.18
C MET A 264 4.11 -1.34 -13.02
N GLY A 265 3.19 -0.61 -12.37
CA GLY A 265 2.27 0.31 -13.06
C GLY A 265 2.94 1.52 -13.68
N ARG A 266 4.23 1.76 -13.42
CA ARG A 266 5.03 2.79 -14.10
C ARG A 266 5.71 2.27 -15.37
N GLN A 267 5.89 0.95 -15.50
CA GLN A 267 6.51 0.36 -16.70
C GLN A 267 5.76 0.80 -17.97
N PRO A 268 6.46 1.00 -19.11
CA PRO A 268 7.91 0.76 -19.32
C PRO A 268 8.83 1.94 -18.94
N TRP A 269 8.34 2.90 -18.16
CA TRP A 269 9.05 4.12 -17.83
C TRP A 269 9.82 4.04 -16.49
N ILE A 270 11.00 4.62 -16.43
CA ILE A 270 11.66 5.04 -15.18
C ILE A 270 11.18 6.44 -14.79
N ILE A 271 11.24 7.38 -15.74
CA ILE A 271 10.65 8.72 -15.59
C ILE A 271 9.65 8.87 -16.73
N ARG A 272 8.36 8.94 -16.38
CA ARG A 272 7.26 8.89 -17.33
C ARG A 272 7.39 9.97 -18.41
N GLY A 273 7.37 9.56 -19.66
CA GLY A 273 7.49 10.43 -20.83
C GLY A 273 8.90 10.93 -21.14
N TYR A 274 9.89 10.61 -20.31
CA TYR A 274 11.26 11.11 -20.48
C TYR A 274 12.32 10.02 -20.58
N MET A 275 12.21 8.94 -19.80
CA MET A 275 13.23 7.89 -19.76
C MET A 275 12.58 6.52 -19.60
N ARG A 276 12.89 5.60 -20.51
CA ARG A 276 12.44 4.21 -20.42
C ARG A 276 13.38 3.36 -19.57
N VAL A 277 12.88 2.23 -19.07
CA VAL A 277 13.68 1.26 -18.29
C VAL A 277 14.88 0.74 -19.10
N SER A 278 14.70 0.49 -20.41
CA SER A 278 15.77 0.05 -21.31
C SER A 278 16.90 1.07 -21.46
N GLU A 279 16.59 2.36 -21.36
CA GLU A 279 17.56 3.47 -21.46
C GLU A 279 18.33 3.67 -20.14
N ALA A 280 17.69 3.37 -19.02
CA ALA A 280 18.27 3.51 -17.69
C ALA A 280 19.09 2.30 -17.25
N ALA A 281 19.05 1.19 -18.01
CA ALA A 281 19.82 -0.01 -17.68
C ALA A 281 21.33 0.28 -17.74
N THR A 282 22.02 0.03 -16.63
CA THR A 282 23.46 0.25 -16.57
C THR A 282 24.22 -0.70 -17.50
N GLN A 283 25.18 -0.16 -18.23
CA GLN A 283 26.13 -0.92 -19.06
C GLN A 283 27.46 -1.18 -18.34
N ALA A 284 27.56 -0.86 -17.05
CA ALA A 284 28.78 -1.05 -16.27
C ALA A 284 29.16 -2.53 -16.15
N GLY A 285 30.46 -2.84 -16.23
CA GLY A 285 30.96 -4.19 -15.96
C GLY A 285 30.85 -4.54 -14.47
N GLY A 286 30.83 -5.84 -14.15
CA GLY A 286 30.86 -6.32 -12.77
C GLY A 286 29.51 -6.30 -12.04
N ILE A 287 28.39 -6.02 -12.72
CA ILE A 287 27.06 -5.98 -12.10
C ILE A 287 26.73 -7.30 -11.40
N THR A 288 27.07 -8.44 -11.99
CA THR A 288 26.82 -9.77 -11.41
C THR A 288 27.51 -9.91 -10.04
N LEU A 289 28.76 -9.45 -9.92
CA LEU A 289 29.50 -9.47 -8.65
C LEU A 289 28.79 -8.61 -7.60
N VAL A 290 28.44 -7.37 -7.97
CA VAL A 290 27.76 -6.43 -7.06
C VAL A 290 26.42 -7.01 -6.62
N THR A 291 25.61 -7.52 -7.53
CA THR A 291 24.31 -8.16 -7.22
C THR A 291 24.48 -9.34 -6.27
N THR A 292 25.49 -10.19 -6.51
CA THR A 292 25.80 -11.33 -5.63
C THR A 292 26.19 -10.89 -4.23
N LEU A 293 27.06 -9.89 -4.11
CA LEU A 293 27.49 -9.35 -2.82
C LEU A 293 26.32 -8.73 -2.03
N PHE A 294 25.45 -7.96 -2.70
CA PHE A 294 24.23 -7.43 -2.06
C PHE A 294 23.25 -8.55 -1.69
N GLY A 295 23.08 -9.55 -2.53
CA GLY A 295 22.25 -10.72 -2.23
C GLY A 295 22.72 -11.46 -0.97
N LEU A 296 24.02 -11.69 -0.84
CA LEU A 296 24.62 -12.29 0.35
C LEU A 296 24.45 -11.41 1.59
N LEU A 297 24.62 -10.09 1.45
CA LEU A 297 24.40 -9.13 2.53
C LEU A 297 22.95 -9.17 3.02
N TYR A 298 21.96 -9.14 2.12
CA TYR A 298 20.54 -9.20 2.49
C TYR A 298 20.19 -10.55 3.13
N LEU A 299 20.75 -11.66 2.64
CA LEU A 299 20.58 -12.97 3.27
C LEU A 299 21.13 -12.98 4.70
N LEU A 300 22.32 -12.42 4.91
CA LEU A 300 22.91 -12.28 6.24
C LEU A 300 22.04 -11.44 7.17
N LEU A 301 21.54 -10.29 6.68
CA LEU A 301 20.64 -9.42 7.45
C LEU A 301 19.31 -10.14 7.80
N LEU A 302 18.75 -10.89 6.87
CA LEU A 302 17.54 -11.68 7.10
C LEU A 302 17.76 -12.73 8.20
N VAL A 303 18.85 -13.50 8.11
CA VAL A 303 19.19 -14.53 9.10
C VAL A 303 19.45 -13.91 10.48
N THR A 304 20.24 -12.83 10.55
CA THR A 304 20.54 -12.15 11.82
C THR A 304 19.29 -11.55 12.44
N SER A 305 18.38 -10.96 11.64
CA SER A 305 17.10 -10.44 12.11
C SER A 305 16.20 -11.55 12.66
N ALA A 306 16.10 -12.67 11.94
CA ALA A 306 15.33 -13.83 12.38
C ALA A 306 15.87 -14.42 13.69
N LEU A 307 17.18 -14.60 13.80
CA LEU A 307 17.84 -15.09 15.02
C LEU A 307 17.65 -14.12 16.19
N SER A 308 17.73 -12.82 15.95
CA SER A 308 17.49 -11.79 16.97
C SER A 308 16.05 -11.85 17.49
N LEU A 309 15.05 -12.00 16.58
CA LEU A 309 13.65 -12.13 16.99
C LEU A 309 13.39 -13.41 17.80
N ILE A 310 13.99 -14.54 17.41
CA ILE A 310 13.92 -15.80 18.17
C ILE A 310 14.51 -15.61 19.57
N HIS A 311 15.70 -15.01 19.67
CA HIS A 311 16.36 -14.78 20.94
C HIS A 311 15.59 -13.83 21.86
N ILE A 312 14.96 -12.79 21.32
CA ILE A 312 14.09 -11.87 22.08
C ILE A 312 12.82 -12.58 22.56
N SER A 313 12.31 -13.54 21.80
CA SER A 313 11.09 -14.28 22.15
C SER A 313 11.31 -15.43 23.13
N GLU A 314 12.55 -15.90 23.31
CA GLU A 314 12.87 -16.91 24.33
C GLU A 314 12.91 -16.23 25.71
N PRO A 315 12.10 -16.71 26.70
CA PRO A 315 12.26 -16.26 28.06
C PRO A 315 13.64 -16.71 28.54
N THR A 316 14.48 -15.78 28.90
CA THR A 316 15.72 -16.08 29.62
C THR A 316 15.37 -16.92 30.86
N ARG A 317 15.77 -18.19 30.82
CA ARG A 317 15.73 -19.07 31.98
C ARG A 317 16.69 -18.58 33.03
#